data_d8dd923e8ef4452fc96f99e96a365fd0
#
_entry.id   d8dd923e8ef4452fc96f99e96a365fd0
#
_cell.length_a   1.000
_cell.length_b   1.000
_cell.length_c   1.000
_cell.angle_alpha   90.00
_cell.angle_beta   90.00
_cell.angle_gamma   90.00
#
_symmetry.space_group_name_H-M   'P 1'
#
loop_
_entity.id
_entity.type
_entity.pdbx_description
1 polymer ?
#
loop_
_entity_poly.entity_id
_entity_poly.type
_entity_poly.pdbx_seq_one_letter_code
_entity_poly.pdbx_strand_id
1 'polypeptide(L)'
;MANSGTFKERLLGLQGNLLNFAYQLTTSRETAQDLVQDTTLKVLDNESKYVDNVNFKGWVFTIMRNIFINNYRRQVRSATVVDTT
;
A
#
# COMPACT_ATOMS: atom_id res chain seq x y z
N MET A 1 -5.95 -4.55 -26.32
CA MET A 1 -5.66 -4.25 -26.29
C MET A 1 -4.79 -4.06 -25.79
N ALA A 2 -4.52 -4.05 -25.95
CA ALA A 2 -3.74 -4.01 -25.65
C ALA A 2 -3.23 -3.50 -24.77
N ASN A 3 -3.13 -2.91 -24.64
CA ASN A 3 -2.61 -2.32 -23.94
C ASN A 3 -2.76 -2.58 -22.77
N SER A 4 -2.43 -3.20 -22.51
CA SER A 4 -2.24 -3.41 -21.40
C SER A 4 -2.85 -2.87 -20.49
N GLY A 5 -3.62 -2.47 -20.80
CA GLY A 5 -4.33 -2.11 -19.88
C GLY A 5 -4.37 -0.88 -19.32
N THR A 6 -5.48 -0.64 -18.69
CA THR A 6 -5.66 0.59 -17.98
C THR A 6 -4.87 0.55 -16.68
N PHE A 7 -4.74 1.72 -16.08
CA PHE A 7 -4.14 1.85 -14.75
C PHE A 7 -4.81 0.88 -13.75
N LYS A 8 -6.14 0.83 -13.78
CA LYS A 8 -6.86 -0.06 -12.86
C LYS A 8 -6.53 -1.53 -13.09
N GLU A 9 -6.42 -1.93 -14.35
CA GLU A 9 -6.10 -3.31 -14.66
C GLU A 9 -4.71 -3.68 -14.19
N ARG A 10 -3.78 -2.76 -14.34
CA ARG A 10 -2.43 -2.99 -13.85
C ARG A 10 -2.41 -3.13 -12.32
N LEU A 11 -3.18 -2.30 -11.66
CA LEU A 11 -3.29 -2.34 -10.20
C LEU A 11 -3.91 -3.65 -9.76
N LEU A 12 -4.97 -4.09 -10.42
CA LEU A 12 -5.61 -5.36 -10.09
C LEU A 12 -4.65 -6.52 -10.26
N GLY A 13 -3.79 -6.44 -11.26
CA GLY A 13 -2.81 -7.50 -11.50
C GLY A 13 -1.76 -7.60 -10.40
N LEU A 14 -1.63 -6.58 -9.59
CA LEU A 14 -0.67 -6.58 -8.49
C LEU A 14 -1.26 -7.03 -7.15
N GLN A 15 -2.56 -7.27 -7.09
CA GLN A 15 -3.22 -7.51 -5.79
C GLN A 15 -2.59 -8.68 -5.03
N GLY A 16 -2.29 -9.78 -5.73
CA GLY A 16 -1.65 -10.92 -5.08
C GLY A 16 -0.28 -10.58 -4.53
N ASN A 17 0.51 -9.87 -5.32
CA ASN A 17 1.84 -9.46 -4.88
C ASN A 17 1.76 -8.49 -3.71
N LEU A 18 0.80 -7.59 -3.74
CA LEU A 18 0.61 -6.64 -2.65
C LEU A 18 0.23 -7.35 -1.37
N LEU A 19 -0.65 -8.33 -1.47
CA LEU A 19 -1.06 -9.07 -0.28
C LEU A 19 0.11 -9.83 0.33
N ASN A 20 0.92 -10.48 -0.50
CA ASN A 20 2.09 -11.19 -0.01
C ASN A 20 3.06 -10.25 0.69
N PHE A 21 3.31 -9.11 0.08
CA PHE A 21 4.23 -8.13 0.65
C PHE A 21 3.66 -7.56 1.95
N ALA A 22 2.37 -7.25 1.96
CA ALA A 22 1.70 -6.73 3.14
C ALA A 22 1.76 -7.73 4.29
N TYR A 23 1.58 -9.01 3.96
CA TYR A 23 1.66 -10.04 4.98
C TYR A 23 3.06 -10.11 5.59
N GLN A 24 4.08 -9.98 4.76
CA GLN A 24 5.45 -9.99 5.26
C GLN A 24 5.71 -8.81 6.19
N LEU A 25 5.10 -7.67 5.90
CA LEU A 25 5.29 -6.49 6.72
C LEU A 25 4.53 -6.56 8.04
N THR A 26 3.31 -7.08 8.00
CA THR A 26 2.40 -7.02 9.15
C THR A 26 2.35 -8.31 9.94
N THR A 27 2.69 -9.43 9.33
CA THR A 27 2.62 -10.78 9.90
C THR A 27 1.22 -11.14 10.39
N SER A 28 0.21 -10.42 9.94
CA SER A 28 -1.18 -10.65 10.31
C SER A 28 -2.02 -10.60 9.04
N ARG A 29 -2.83 -11.62 8.81
CA ARG A 29 -3.65 -11.67 7.60
C ARG A 29 -4.64 -10.51 7.54
N GLU A 30 -5.29 -10.23 8.65
CA GLU A 30 -6.28 -9.15 8.68
C GLU A 30 -5.64 -7.81 8.44
N THR A 31 -4.54 -7.54 9.12
CA THR A 31 -3.84 -6.28 8.95
C THR A 31 -3.29 -6.15 7.54
N ALA A 32 -2.81 -7.28 6.97
CA ALA A 32 -2.30 -7.26 5.60
C ALA A 32 -3.40 -6.89 4.62
N GLN A 33 -4.59 -7.46 4.79
CA GLN A 33 -5.71 -7.15 3.90
C GLN A 33 -6.10 -5.68 4.01
N ASP A 34 -6.13 -5.15 5.21
CA ASP A 34 -6.41 -3.73 5.41
C ASP A 34 -5.36 -2.86 4.74
N LEU A 35 -4.10 -3.25 4.86
CA LEU A 35 -3.02 -2.49 4.25
C LEU A 35 -3.13 -2.50 2.72
N VAL A 36 -3.47 -3.65 2.14
CA VAL A 36 -3.66 -3.72 0.69
C VAL A 36 -4.81 -2.82 0.26
N GLN A 37 -5.89 -2.83 1.01
CA GLN A 37 -7.05 -2.01 0.69
C GLN A 37 -6.69 -0.53 0.75
N ASP A 38 -6.03 -0.11 1.81
CA ASP A 38 -5.61 1.28 1.96
C ASP A 38 -4.66 1.68 0.84
N THR A 39 -3.75 0.77 0.49
CA THR A 39 -2.80 1.04 -0.59
C THR A 39 -3.53 1.21 -1.91
N THR A 40 -4.48 0.33 -2.20
CA THR A 40 -5.23 0.39 -3.43
C THR A 40 -5.98 1.72 -3.55
N LEU A 41 -6.62 2.15 -2.48
CA LEU A 41 -7.33 3.42 -2.48
C LEU A 41 -6.37 4.59 -2.68
N LYS A 42 -5.23 4.55 -2.01
CA LYS A 42 -4.25 5.61 -2.14
C LYS A 42 -3.67 5.68 -3.54
N VAL A 43 -3.42 4.52 -4.15
CA VAL A 43 -2.91 4.48 -5.51
C VAL A 43 -3.92 5.09 -6.47
N LEU A 44 -5.20 4.75 -6.32
CA LEU A 44 -6.24 5.30 -7.17
C LEU A 44 -6.36 6.82 -7.00
N ASP A 45 -6.25 7.28 -5.75
CA ASP A 45 -6.28 8.72 -5.48
C ASP A 45 -5.13 9.47 -6.14
N ASN A 46 -4.01 8.78 -6.34
CA ASN A 46 -2.82 9.40 -6.89
C ASN A 46 -2.55 9.01 -8.33
N GLU A 47 -3.58 8.50 -9.01
CA GLU A 47 -3.41 8.06 -10.39
C GLU A 47 -2.85 9.19 -11.26
N SER A 48 -3.34 10.41 -11.08
CA SER A 48 -2.91 11.54 -11.89
C SER A 48 -1.44 11.90 -11.65
N LYS A 49 -0.87 11.44 -10.56
CA LYS A 49 0.52 11.72 -10.23
C LYS A 49 1.48 10.67 -10.77
N TYR A 50 0.94 9.57 -11.28
CA TYR A 50 1.79 8.52 -11.82
C TYR A 50 2.32 8.94 -13.20
N VAL A 51 3.60 8.71 -13.40
CA VAL A 51 4.27 9.00 -14.68
C VAL A 51 4.65 7.68 -15.33
N ASP A 52 4.30 7.55 -16.61
CA ASP A 52 4.44 6.25 -17.29
C ASP A 52 5.86 5.70 -17.32
N ASN A 53 6.86 6.55 -17.26
CA ASN A 53 8.22 6.06 -17.29
C ASN A 53 8.74 5.65 -15.91
N VAL A 54 7.87 5.68 -14.90
CA VAL A 54 8.22 5.20 -13.57
C VAL A 54 7.78 3.75 -13.43
N ASN A 55 8.58 2.95 -12.76
CA ASN A 55 8.24 1.56 -12.51
C ASN A 55 6.94 1.49 -11.70
N PHE A 56 5.87 1.03 -12.33
CA PHE A 56 4.56 1.01 -11.70
C PHE A 56 4.56 0.17 -10.43
N LYS A 57 5.11 -1.03 -10.51
CA LYS A 57 5.13 -1.93 -9.35
C LYS A 57 5.90 -1.30 -8.20
N GLY A 58 7.07 -0.73 -8.48
CA GLY A 58 7.86 -0.07 -7.45
C GLY A 58 7.15 1.12 -6.84
N TRP A 59 6.44 1.88 -7.68
CA TRP A 59 5.69 3.04 -7.21
C TRP A 59 4.59 2.62 -6.25
N VAL A 60 3.83 1.58 -6.60
CA VAL A 60 2.75 1.09 -5.76
C VAL A 60 3.29 0.53 -4.45
N PHE A 61 4.38 -0.24 -4.52
CA PHE A 61 4.96 -0.82 -3.32
C PHE A 61 5.52 0.25 -2.39
N THR A 62 6.05 1.33 -2.96
CA THR A 62 6.51 2.47 -2.15
C THR A 62 5.34 3.10 -1.39
N ILE A 63 4.21 3.24 -2.05
CA ILE A 63 3.02 3.79 -1.41
C ILE A 63 2.60 2.89 -0.24
N MET A 64 2.58 1.59 -0.46
CA MET A 64 2.21 0.64 0.60
C MET A 64 3.17 0.74 1.79
N ARG A 65 4.46 0.78 1.50
CA ARG A 65 5.45 0.85 2.56
C ARG A 65 5.28 2.13 3.38
N ASN A 66 5.00 3.24 2.70
CA ASN A 66 4.81 4.51 3.39
C ASN A 66 3.58 4.48 4.29
N ILE A 67 2.49 3.87 3.81
CA ILE A 67 1.29 3.72 4.63
C ILE A 67 1.60 2.88 5.86
N PHE A 68 2.31 1.78 5.67
CA PHE A 68 2.67 0.89 6.77
C PHE A 68 3.52 1.63 7.81
N ILE A 69 4.51 2.38 7.36
CA ILE A 69 5.39 3.11 8.27
C ILE A 69 4.59 4.16 9.04
N ASN A 70 3.71 4.87 8.36
CA ASN A 70 2.90 5.90 9.01
C ASN A 70 1.97 5.28 10.06
N ASN A 71 1.37 4.15 9.73
CA ASN A 71 0.49 3.46 10.68
C ASN A 71 1.29 2.98 11.89
N TYR A 72 2.47 2.45 11.65
CA TYR A 72 3.32 1.99 12.72
C TYR A 72 3.71 3.14 13.67
N ARG A 73 4.11 4.26 13.08
CA ARG A 73 4.48 5.42 13.88
C ARG A 73 3.32 5.92 14.72
N ARG A 74 2.12 5.89 14.16
CA ARG A 74 0.94 6.32 14.87
C ARG A 74 0.66 5.41 16.07
N GLN A 75 0.78 4.11 15.87
CA GLN A 75 0.58 3.14 16.93
C GLN A 75 1.60 3.32 18.05
N VAL A 76 2.86 3.51 17.70
CA VAL A 76 3.91 3.71 18.68
C VAL A 76 3.66 4.98 19.48
N ARG A 77 3.25 6.05 18.80
CA ARG A 77 2.98 7.31 19.47
C ARG A 77 1.82 7.18 20.43
N SER A 78 0.76 6.48 20.03
CA SER A 78 -0.40 6.27 20.89
C SER A 78 -0.02 5.49 22.12
N ALA A 79 0.78 4.45 21.95
CA ALA A 79 1.22 3.63 23.07
C ALA A 79 2.05 4.45 24.05
N THR A 80 2.93 5.29 23.50
CA THR A 80 3.77 6.15 24.34
C THR A 80 2.93 7.12 25.15
N VAL A 81 1.91 7.71 24.52
CA VAL A 81 1.03 8.64 25.20
C VAL A 81 0.29 7.94 26.32
N VAL A 82 -0.20 6.74 26.07
CA VAL A 82 -0.91 5.97 27.07
C VAL A 82 0.02 5.66 28.25
N ASP A 83 1.24 5.31 27.95
CA ASP A 83 2.20 4.92 28.99
C ASP A 83 2.57 6.07 29.90
N THR A 84 2.52 7.28 29.39
CA THR A 84 2.93 8.43 30.21
C THR A 84 1.85 8.91 31.15
N THR A 85 0.65 8.43 30.95
CA THR A 85 -0.42 8.76 31.87
C THR A 85 -0.51 7.76 33.01
#